data_6ad98a4d4ea4ea482f9345cb8e049a03
#
_entry.id   6ad98a4d4ea4ea482f9345cb8e049a03
#
_cell.length_a   1.000
_cell.length_b   1.000
_cell.length_c   1.000
_cell.angle_alpha   90.00
_cell.angle_beta   90.00
_cell.angle_gamma   90.00
#
_symmetry.space_group_name_H-M   'P 1'
#
loop_
_entity.id
_entity.type
_entity.pdbx_description
1 polymer ?
#
loop_
_entity_poly.entity_id
_entity_poly.type
_entity_poly.pdbx_seq_one_letter_code
_entity_poly.pdbx_strand_id
1 'polypeptide(L)'
;RVVGNFFDAEIEGEWKAVEGSSYYASPLLYKENGFKEKVHAEKLIKDLTNKTAIVKTVDKGISKKRAPLLFNLAELQAECSKRFKISPDETLQVAQDLYERKLTTYPRTDAKVLSSAVAKEISKNIRGLRSFDPVAPFAQNIMEHGLYKNIGKSSYTDDSKITDHYAIVPTGQVNEY
;
A
#
# COMPACT_ATOMS: atom_id res chain seq x y z
N ARG A 1 -24.52 -1.05 2.76
CA ARG A 1 -23.88 -2.37 2.66
C ARG A 1 -24.93 -3.46 2.70
N VAL A 2 -24.77 -4.51 1.93
CA VAL A 2 -25.58 -5.72 1.94
C VAL A 2 -24.65 -6.88 2.23
N VAL A 3 -24.98 -7.69 3.22
CA VAL A 3 -24.24 -8.91 3.56
C VAL A 3 -25.11 -10.10 3.19
N GLY A 4 -24.58 -11.00 2.39
CA GLY A 4 -25.27 -12.21 1.98
C GLY A 4 -24.42 -13.45 2.22
N ASN A 5 -25.06 -14.53 2.66
CA ASN A 5 -24.41 -15.84 2.79
C ASN A 5 -24.62 -16.65 1.51
N PHE A 6 -23.52 -17.02 0.86
CA PHE A 6 -23.51 -17.87 -0.33
C PHE A 6 -22.73 -19.15 0.02
N PHE A 7 -23.44 -20.27 0.15
CA PHE A 7 -22.87 -21.52 0.66
C PHE A 7 -22.15 -21.28 2.00
N ASP A 8 -20.86 -21.56 2.09
CA ASP A 8 -20.04 -21.38 3.29
C ASP A 8 -19.28 -20.03 3.34
N ALA A 9 -19.57 -19.10 2.41
CA ALA A 9 -18.92 -17.82 2.33
C ALA A 9 -19.88 -16.66 2.59
N GLU A 10 -19.47 -15.73 3.46
CA GLU A 10 -20.12 -14.44 3.62
C GLU A 10 -19.58 -13.47 2.56
N ILE A 11 -20.49 -12.89 1.77
CA ILE A 11 -20.16 -11.92 0.73
C ILE A 11 -20.73 -10.57 1.13
N GLU A 12 -19.86 -9.58 1.26
CA GLU A 12 -20.25 -8.21 1.49
C GLU A 12 -20.30 -7.42 0.16
N GLY A 13 -21.43 -6.76 -0.07
CA GLY A 13 -21.66 -5.98 -1.28
C GLY A 13 -22.21 -4.59 -1.00
N GLU A 14 -22.22 -3.78 -2.04
CA GLU A 14 -22.83 -2.46 -2.03
C GLU A 14 -24.08 -2.49 -2.92
N TRP A 15 -25.21 -2.02 -2.37
CA TRP A 15 -26.42 -1.84 -3.17
C TRP A 15 -26.26 -0.64 -4.12
N LYS A 16 -26.71 -0.80 -5.36
CA LYS A 16 -26.82 0.27 -6.35
C LYS A 16 -28.14 0.20 -7.09
N ALA A 17 -28.70 1.35 -7.40
CA ALA A 17 -29.83 1.49 -8.29
C ALA A 17 -29.36 1.36 -9.75
N VAL A 18 -29.38 0.15 -10.27
CA VAL A 18 -29.00 -0.14 -11.66
C VAL A 18 -30.19 -0.03 -12.59
N GLU A 19 -29.94 0.12 -13.89
CA GLU A 19 -30.99 0.16 -14.93
C GLU A 19 -31.92 -1.05 -14.82
N GLY A 20 -33.23 -0.78 -14.89
CA GLY A 20 -34.26 -1.81 -14.68
C GLY A 20 -34.61 -2.11 -13.22
N SER A 21 -33.97 -1.49 -12.24
CA SER A 21 -34.36 -1.59 -10.84
C SER A 21 -35.40 -0.55 -10.44
N SER A 22 -36.21 -0.83 -9.40
CA SER A 22 -37.29 0.05 -8.91
C SER A 22 -36.84 1.45 -8.51
N TYR A 23 -35.56 1.63 -8.21
CA TYR A 23 -34.99 2.91 -7.78
C TYR A 23 -34.07 3.56 -8.83
N TYR A 24 -33.98 2.99 -10.03
CA TYR A 24 -33.18 3.58 -11.10
C TYR A 24 -33.69 5.00 -11.46
N ALA A 25 -32.76 5.95 -11.49
CA ALA A 25 -33.06 7.38 -11.72
C ALA A 25 -34.12 7.98 -10.77
N SER A 26 -34.35 7.39 -9.61
CA SER A 26 -35.35 7.87 -8.65
C SER A 26 -34.95 9.21 -8.02
N PRO A 27 -35.86 10.17 -7.88
CA PRO A 27 -35.61 11.45 -7.19
C PRO A 27 -35.33 11.27 -5.71
N LEU A 28 -35.61 10.10 -5.12
CA LEU A 28 -35.30 9.75 -3.72
C LEU A 28 -33.82 9.52 -3.48
N LEU A 29 -33.02 9.34 -4.52
CA LEU A 29 -31.59 9.13 -4.45
C LEU A 29 -30.83 10.45 -4.63
N TYR A 30 -29.68 10.59 -3.92
CA TYR A 30 -28.71 11.63 -4.21
C TYR A 30 -27.59 11.13 -5.12
N LYS A 31 -27.41 9.81 -5.19
CA LYS A 31 -26.52 9.07 -6.11
C LYS A 31 -26.98 7.61 -6.20
N GLU A 32 -26.41 6.82 -7.11
CA GLU A 32 -26.82 5.43 -7.39
C GLU A 32 -26.92 4.50 -6.17
N ASN A 33 -26.13 4.76 -5.13
CA ASN A 33 -26.06 3.94 -3.92
C ASN A 33 -26.48 4.67 -2.64
N GLY A 34 -27.16 5.80 -2.76
CA GLY A 34 -27.51 6.60 -1.60
C GLY A 34 -28.87 7.27 -1.65
N PHE A 35 -29.68 7.06 -0.63
CA PHE A 35 -30.96 7.74 -0.45
C PHE A 35 -30.76 9.12 0.21
N LYS A 36 -31.60 10.10 -0.16
CA LYS A 36 -31.64 11.43 0.47
C LYS A 36 -32.14 11.36 1.92
N GLU A 37 -33.06 10.45 2.20
CA GLU A 37 -33.68 10.28 3.50
C GLU A 37 -33.54 8.83 4.01
N LYS A 38 -33.32 8.71 5.31
CA LYS A 38 -33.10 7.42 5.98
C LYS A 38 -34.28 6.47 5.85
N VAL A 39 -35.49 6.98 5.87
CA VAL A 39 -36.74 6.19 5.79
C VAL A 39 -36.81 5.34 4.52
N HIS A 40 -36.31 5.85 3.40
CA HIS A 40 -36.29 5.12 2.14
C HIS A 40 -35.25 4.00 2.12
N ALA A 41 -34.11 4.22 2.79
CA ALA A 41 -33.10 3.18 2.98
C ALA A 41 -33.62 2.06 3.91
N GLU A 42 -34.30 2.41 5.00
CA GLU A 42 -34.91 1.45 5.92
C GLU A 42 -36.00 0.60 5.24
N LYS A 43 -36.81 1.21 4.37
CA LYS A 43 -37.78 0.49 3.56
C LYS A 43 -37.11 -0.52 2.63
N LEU A 44 -36.06 -0.10 1.92
CA LEU A 44 -35.28 -1.01 1.07
C LEU A 44 -34.70 -2.18 1.86
N ILE A 45 -34.13 -1.91 3.05
CA ILE A 45 -33.59 -2.96 3.93
C ILE A 45 -34.66 -3.99 4.28
N LYS A 46 -35.87 -3.51 4.68
CA LYS A 46 -37.01 -4.41 4.95
C LYS A 46 -37.38 -5.24 3.75
N ASP A 47 -37.43 -4.64 2.57
CA ASP A 47 -37.82 -5.31 1.32
C ASP A 47 -36.78 -6.36 0.88
N LEU A 48 -35.51 -6.19 1.23
CA LEU A 48 -34.43 -7.12 0.89
C LEU A 48 -34.18 -8.18 1.96
N THR A 49 -34.57 -7.94 3.22
CA THR A 49 -34.35 -8.89 4.31
C THR A 49 -35.01 -10.23 4.03
N ASN A 50 -34.30 -11.32 4.18
CA ASN A 50 -34.72 -12.69 3.93
C ASN A 50 -35.09 -13.02 2.47
N LYS A 51 -34.70 -12.18 1.50
CA LYS A 51 -34.84 -12.51 0.07
C LYS A 51 -33.60 -13.24 -0.44
N THR A 52 -33.82 -14.13 -1.38
CA THR A 52 -32.73 -14.86 -2.06
C THR A 52 -32.02 -13.92 -3.01
N ALA A 53 -30.69 -13.81 -2.85
CA ALA A 53 -29.83 -13.11 -3.80
C ALA A 53 -29.33 -14.09 -4.88
N ILE A 54 -29.33 -13.61 -6.13
CA ILE A 54 -28.86 -14.40 -7.28
C ILE A 54 -27.68 -13.68 -7.91
N VAL A 55 -26.55 -14.38 -8.06
CA VAL A 55 -25.41 -13.88 -8.82
C VAL A 55 -25.73 -13.98 -10.30
N LYS A 56 -25.90 -12.81 -10.96
CA LYS A 56 -26.20 -12.75 -12.40
C LYS A 56 -24.95 -12.83 -13.25
N THR A 57 -23.90 -12.14 -12.86
CA THR A 57 -22.65 -12.07 -13.62
C THR A 57 -21.45 -12.11 -12.68
N VAL A 58 -20.37 -12.69 -13.14
CA VAL A 58 -19.07 -12.67 -12.48
C VAL A 58 -18.03 -12.24 -13.50
N ASP A 59 -17.55 -11.03 -13.38
CA ASP A 59 -16.49 -10.50 -14.22
C ASP A 59 -15.14 -10.70 -13.53
N LYS A 60 -14.27 -11.47 -14.15
CA LYS A 60 -12.90 -11.71 -13.65
C LYS A 60 -11.94 -10.77 -14.36
N GLY A 61 -11.30 -9.89 -13.62
CA GLY A 61 -10.27 -8.98 -14.12
C GLY A 61 -8.94 -9.17 -13.39
N ILE A 62 -7.84 -8.92 -14.08
CA ILE A 62 -6.51 -8.85 -13.47
C ILE A 62 -6.17 -7.38 -13.27
N SER A 63 -6.08 -6.95 -12.01
CA SER A 63 -5.57 -5.63 -11.65
C SER A 63 -4.08 -5.73 -11.30
N LYS A 64 -3.23 -5.06 -12.08
CA LYS A 64 -1.79 -4.96 -11.78
C LYS A 64 -1.54 -3.70 -10.97
N LYS A 65 -1.23 -3.84 -9.69
CA LYS A 65 -0.81 -2.74 -8.82
C LYS A 65 0.71 -2.71 -8.78
N ARG A 66 1.29 -1.57 -9.16
CA ARG A 66 2.75 -1.38 -9.02
C ARG A 66 3.11 -1.19 -7.54
N ALA A 67 4.28 -1.67 -7.15
CA ALA A 67 4.84 -1.36 -5.85
C ALA A 67 5.11 0.16 -5.74
N PRO A 68 4.97 0.77 -4.55
CA PRO A 68 5.28 2.19 -4.34
C PRO A 68 6.76 2.46 -4.60
N LEU A 69 7.12 3.72 -4.80
CA LEU A 69 8.51 4.16 -4.80
C LEU A 69 9.12 4.02 -3.40
N LEU A 70 10.41 4.28 -3.28
CA LEU A 70 11.12 4.25 -2.01
C LEU A 70 10.70 5.42 -1.12
N PHE A 71 11.02 5.35 0.16
CA PHE A 71 10.66 6.40 1.11
C PHE A 71 11.56 7.65 0.99
N ASN A 72 10.91 8.80 0.94
CA ASN A 72 11.47 10.06 1.43
C ASN A 72 11.02 10.29 2.89
N LEU A 73 11.45 11.39 3.50
CA LEU A 73 11.09 11.68 4.89
C LEU A 73 9.58 11.81 5.10
N ALA A 74 8.89 12.56 4.26
CA ALA A 74 7.45 12.81 4.43
C ALA A 74 6.61 11.53 4.35
N GLU A 75 6.91 10.65 3.39
CA GLU A 75 6.20 9.38 3.28
C GLU A 75 6.54 8.41 4.40
N LEU A 76 7.80 8.40 4.85
CA LEU A 76 8.20 7.60 6.01
C LEU A 76 7.43 8.03 7.26
N GLN A 77 7.34 9.35 7.51
CA GLN A 77 6.58 9.91 8.62
C GLN A 77 5.08 9.56 8.54
N ALA A 78 4.48 9.67 7.35
CA ALA A 78 3.08 9.32 7.14
C ALA A 78 2.82 7.82 7.41
N GLU A 79 3.68 6.94 6.92
CA GLU A 79 3.54 5.50 7.11
C GLU A 79 3.79 5.08 8.57
N CYS A 80 4.77 5.68 9.25
CA CYS A 80 5.04 5.44 10.66
C CYS A 80 3.88 5.93 11.54
N SER A 81 3.33 7.10 11.27
CA SER A 81 2.15 7.61 11.98
C SER A 81 0.94 6.68 11.80
N LYS A 82 0.72 6.20 10.58
CA LYS A 82 -0.38 5.27 10.27
C LYS A 82 -0.24 3.93 11.01
N ARG A 83 0.96 3.33 11.00
CA ARG A 83 1.20 1.98 11.55
C ARG A 83 1.46 1.96 13.04
N PHE A 84 2.29 2.88 13.51
CA PHE A 84 2.83 2.88 14.87
C PHE A 84 2.25 3.97 15.77
N LYS A 85 1.47 4.91 15.19
CA LYS A 85 0.85 6.04 15.91
C LYS A 85 1.88 6.99 16.55
N ILE A 86 3.09 7.02 16.01
CA ILE A 86 4.13 7.97 16.44
C ILE A 86 4.06 9.27 15.63
N SER A 87 4.56 10.34 16.20
CA SER A 87 4.56 11.66 15.57
C SER A 87 5.61 11.75 14.44
N PRO A 88 5.47 12.73 13.52
CA PRO A 88 6.51 13.03 12.53
C PRO A 88 7.88 13.32 13.16
N ASP A 89 7.91 14.03 14.28
CA ASP A 89 9.16 14.37 14.97
C ASP A 89 9.84 13.14 15.58
N GLU A 90 9.07 12.28 16.22
CA GLU A 90 9.59 10.98 16.72
C GLU A 90 10.12 10.11 15.58
N THR A 91 9.40 10.07 14.45
CA THR A 91 9.86 9.32 13.26
C THR A 91 11.20 9.86 12.76
N LEU A 92 11.33 11.19 12.69
CA LEU A 92 12.59 11.81 12.27
C LEU A 92 13.73 11.52 13.25
N GLN A 93 13.46 11.59 14.56
CA GLN A 93 14.47 11.28 15.57
C GLN A 93 14.97 9.83 15.44
N VAL A 94 14.07 8.87 15.33
CA VAL A 94 14.44 7.46 15.13
C VAL A 94 15.21 7.27 13.82
N ALA A 95 14.78 7.90 12.74
CA ALA A 95 15.48 7.80 11.45
C ALA A 95 16.88 8.44 11.50
N GLN A 96 17.05 9.52 12.27
CA GLN A 96 18.33 10.15 12.50
C GLN A 96 19.27 9.25 13.32
N ASP A 97 18.77 8.63 14.39
CA ASP A 97 19.52 7.68 15.20
C ASP A 97 19.99 6.46 14.37
N LEU A 98 19.12 5.95 13.51
CA LEU A 98 19.46 4.86 12.58
C LEU A 98 20.54 5.26 11.59
N TYR A 99 20.48 6.47 11.07
CA TYR A 99 21.50 7.03 10.18
C TYR A 99 22.87 7.19 10.89
N GLU A 100 22.89 7.74 12.10
CA GLU A 100 24.12 7.92 12.88
C GLU A 100 24.78 6.57 13.22
N ARG A 101 23.97 5.54 13.41
CA ARG A 101 24.39 4.14 13.57
C ARG A 101 24.74 3.45 12.24
N LYS A 102 24.68 4.15 11.11
CA LYS A 102 24.96 3.65 9.75
C LYS A 102 24.03 2.51 9.29
N LEU A 103 22.84 2.41 9.85
CA LEU A 103 21.84 1.38 9.50
C LEU A 103 20.97 1.79 8.33
N THR A 104 20.75 3.10 8.14
CA THR A 104 20.00 3.66 7.02
C THR A 104 20.78 4.80 6.34
N THR A 105 20.34 5.20 5.18
CA THR A 105 20.81 6.41 4.48
C THR A 105 20.25 7.67 5.12
N TYR A 106 20.74 8.83 4.71
CA TYR A 106 20.37 10.12 5.29
C TYR A 106 18.86 10.38 5.23
N PRO A 107 18.20 10.68 6.35
CA PRO A 107 16.74 10.70 6.42
C PRO A 107 16.10 11.98 5.88
N ARG A 108 16.81 13.12 5.86
CA ARG A 108 16.25 14.38 5.39
C ARG A 108 16.40 14.51 3.88
N THR A 109 15.59 13.76 3.15
CA THR A 109 15.58 13.75 1.68
C THR A 109 14.16 13.80 1.14
N ASP A 110 13.98 14.48 0.02
CA ASP A 110 12.73 14.51 -0.75
C ASP A 110 12.71 13.45 -1.85
N ALA A 111 13.87 12.85 -2.15
CA ALA A 111 13.98 11.84 -3.19
C ALA A 111 13.34 10.52 -2.79
N LYS A 112 12.67 9.89 -3.75
CA LYS A 112 12.02 8.57 -3.62
C LYS A 112 12.68 7.52 -4.51
N VAL A 113 13.86 7.82 -5.00
CA VAL A 113 14.59 6.99 -5.96
C VAL A 113 16.05 6.87 -5.53
N LEU A 114 16.74 5.88 -6.09
CA LEU A 114 18.18 5.69 -5.97
C LEU A 114 18.92 6.43 -7.07
N SER A 115 20.16 6.79 -6.82
CA SER A 115 21.08 7.16 -7.90
C SER A 115 21.55 5.93 -8.66
N SER A 116 21.97 6.13 -9.90
CA SER A 116 22.57 5.06 -10.73
C SER A 116 23.79 4.42 -10.05
N ALA A 117 24.55 5.18 -9.31
CA ALA A 117 25.71 4.69 -8.54
C ALA A 117 25.26 3.74 -7.42
N VAL A 118 24.25 4.15 -6.62
CA VAL A 118 23.72 3.34 -5.51
C VAL A 118 23.01 2.09 -6.04
N ALA A 119 22.27 2.21 -7.12
CA ALA A 119 21.58 1.08 -7.73
C ALA A 119 22.54 -0.05 -8.15
N LYS A 120 23.76 0.26 -8.58
CA LYS A 120 24.81 -0.74 -8.91
C LYS A 120 25.28 -1.51 -7.68
N GLU A 121 25.29 -0.88 -6.51
CA GLU A 121 25.78 -1.44 -5.27
C GLU A 121 24.69 -2.06 -4.38
N ILE A 122 23.41 -1.91 -4.75
CA ILE A 122 22.26 -2.29 -3.92
C ILE A 122 22.26 -3.77 -3.49
N SER A 123 22.89 -4.62 -4.28
CA SER A 123 23.05 -6.03 -3.91
C SER A 123 23.81 -6.26 -2.62
N LYS A 124 24.74 -5.35 -2.28
CA LYS A 124 25.50 -5.41 -1.01
C LYS A 124 24.58 -5.10 0.16
N ASN A 125 23.75 -4.07 0.03
CA ASN A 125 22.77 -3.68 1.05
C ASN A 125 21.81 -4.84 1.33
N ILE A 126 21.22 -5.41 0.27
CA ILE A 126 20.26 -6.52 0.39
C ILE A 126 20.94 -7.75 1.01
N ARG A 127 22.17 -8.05 0.60
CA ARG A 127 22.92 -9.19 1.15
C ARG A 127 23.15 -9.05 2.66
N GLY A 128 23.49 -7.85 3.14
CA GLY A 128 23.68 -7.57 4.55
C GLY A 128 22.42 -7.80 5.38
N LEU A 129 21.24 -7.49 4.82
CA LEU A 129 19.95 -7.68 5.51
C LEU A 129 19.55 -9.15 5.72
N ARG A 130 20.28 -10.12 5.15
CA ARG A 130 20.03 -11.56 5.36
C ARG A 130 20.31 -12.03 6.79
N SER A 131 21.07 -11.26 7.55
CA SER A 131 21.35 -11.52 8.98
C SER A 131 20.37 -10.80 9.92
N PHE A 132 19.39 -10.08 9.41
CA PHE A 132 18.36 -9.39 10.20
C PHE A 132 17.03 -10.15 10.10
N ASP A 133 16.71 -10.94 11.10
CA ASP A 133 15.58 -11.88 11.13
C ASP A 133 14.25 -11.32 10.58
N PRO A 134 13.80 -10.11 10.96
CA PRO A 134 12.52 -9.60 10.47
C PRO A 134 12.41 -9.46 8.95
N VAL A 135 13.54 -9.30 8.23
CA VAL A 135 13.56 -9.12 6.79
C VAL A 135 14.40 -10.17 6.04
N ALA A 136 15.10 -11.03 6.76
CA ALA A 136 15.98 -12.06 6.20
C ALA A 136 15.30 -12.92 5.10
N PRO A 137 14.06 -13.41 5.27
CA PRO A 137 13.39 -14.20 4.23
C PRO A 137 13.18 -13.42 2.92
N PHE A 138 12.86 -12.14 3.02
CA PHE A 138 12.68 -11.26 1.85
C PHE A 138 14.03 -10.98 1.16
N ALA A 139 15.06 -10.66 1.92
CA ALA A 139 16.39 -10.42 1.40
C ALA A 139 16.96 -11.69 0.72
N GLN A 140 16.75 -12.86 1.31
CA GLN A 140 17.11 -14.14 0.74
C GLN A 140 16.42 -14.37 -0.61
N ASN A 141 15.08 -14.23 -0.66
CA ASN A 141 14.30 -14.40 -1.88
C ASN A 141 14.76 -13.45 -3.01
N ILE A 142 15.03 -12.17 -2.68
CA ILE A 142 15.52 -11.20 -3.66
C ILE A 142 16.88 -11.63 -4.22
N MET A 143 17.77 -12.13 -3.38
CA MET A 143 19.11 -12.56 -3.79
C MET A 143 19.07 -13.83 -4.66
N GLU A 144 18.30 -14.84 -4.25
CA GLU A 144 18.17 -16.11 -4.97
C GLU A 144 17.58 -15.93 -6.36
N HIS A 145 16.55 -15.09 -6.49
CA HIS A 145 15.89 -14.84 -7.78
C HIS A 145 16.52 -13.69 -8.58
N GLY A 146 17.55 -13.03 -8.04
CA GLY A 146 18.24 -11.93 -8.72
C GLY A 146 17.35 -10.72 -9.02
N LEU A 147 16.32 -10.45 -8.18
CA LEU A 147 15.31 -9.41 -8.43
C LEU A 147 15.90 -8.00 -8.42
N TYR A 148 17.08 -7.80 -7.84
CA TYR A 148 17.82 -6.54 -7.82
C TYR A 148 18.51 -6.19 -9.14
N LYS A 149 18.74 -7.15 -10.06
CA LYS A 149 19.61 -6.99 -11.24
C LYS A 149 19.16 -5.87 -12.18
N ASN A 150 17.86 -5.63 -12.27
CA ASN A 150 17.29 -4.64 -13.20
C ASN A 150 16.89 -3.32 -12.49
N ILE A 151 17.26 -3.11 -11.24
CA ILE A 151 16.85 -1.92 -10.49
C ILE A 151 17.33 -0.62 -11.14
N GLY A 152 18.53 -0.62 -11.72
CA GLY A 152 19.09 0.55 -12.42
C GLY A 152 18.33 0.97 -13.69
N LYS A 153 17.46 0.11 -14.22
CA LYS A 153 16.58 0.38 -15.38
C LYS A 153 15.11 0.52 -14.98
N SER A 154 14.81 0.52 -13.70
CA SER A 154 13.46 0.57 -13.17
C SER A 154 13.09 1.99 -12.74
N SER A 155 11.81 2.20 -12.39
CA SER A 155 11.32 3.45 -11.81
C SER A 155 11.94 3.80 -10.44
N TYR A 156 12.70 2.89 -9.84
CA TYR A 156 13.39 3.11 -8.56
C TYR A 156 14.75 3.80 -8.71
N THR A 157 15.22 4.04 -9.93
CA THR A 157 16.50 4.70 -10.20
C THR A 157 16.31 5.84 -11.19
N ASP A 158 16.65 7.07 -10.76
CA ASP A 158 16.50 8.27 -11.60
C ASP A 158 17.37 9.41 -11.05
N ASP A 159 18.54 9.61 -11.62
CA ASP A 159 19.48 10.66 -11.18
C ASP A 159 18.88 12.07 -11.30
N SER A 160 17.95 12.30 -12.23
CA SER A 160 17.34 13.62 -12.43
C SER A 160 16.39 14.04 -11.29
N LYS A 161 15.97 13.12 -10.45
CA LYS A 161 15.08 13.33 -9.30
C LYS A 161 15.82 13.41 -7.96
N ILE A 162 17.14 13.51 -8.01
CA ILE A 162 17.99 13.61 -6.83
C ILE A 162 18.66 14.99 -6.84
N THR A 163 18.47 15.73 -5.77
CA THR A 163 19.20 17.00 -5.54
C THR A 163 20.50 16.75 -4.78
N ASP A 164 20.39 16.39 -3.50
CA ASP A 164 21.55 16.17 -2.62
C ASP A 164 21.64 14.72 -2.13
N HIS A 165 20.48 14.13 -1.81
CA HIS A 165 20.40 12.78 -1.25
C HIS A 165 19.34 11.94 -1.97
N TYR A 166 19.62 10.65 -2.11
CA TYR A 166 18.65 9.68 -2.63
C TYR A 166 17.72 9.16 -1.50
N ALA A 167 16.79 8.31 -1.85
CA ALA A 167 15.75 7.78 -0.94
C ALA A 167 16.33 7.13 0.33
N ILE A 168 15.50 7.06 1.38
CA ILE A 168 15.83 6.38 2.63
C ILE A 168 15.78 4.87 2.40
N VAL A 169 16.93 4.22 2.54
CA VAL A 169 17.07 2.76 2.41
C VAL A 169 18.01 2.21 3.47
N PRO A 170 17.86 0.94 3.87
CA PRO A 170 18.83 0.26 4.73
C PRO A 170 20.20 0.16 4.05
N THR A 171 21.28 0.30 4.82
CA THR A 171 22.66 0.16 4.32
C THR A 171 23.10 -1.28 4.17
N GLY A 172 22.38 -2.20 4.80
CA GLY A 172 22.76 -3.61 4.91
C GLY A 172 23.66 -3.91 6.13
N GLN A 173 24.01 -2.88 6.90
CA GLN A 173 24.63 -3.11 8.22
C GLN A 173 23.55 -3.55 9.20
N VAL A 174 23.88 -4.53 10.03
CA VAL A 174 23.05 -5.03 11.12
C VAL A 174 23.91 -4.99 12.37
N ASN A 175 23.52 -4.17 13.34
CA ASN A 175 24.19 -4.21 14.64
C ASN A 175 23.58 -5.34 15.44
N GLU A 176 24.41 -6.22 15.96
CA GLU A 176 24.02 -7.14 17.02
C GLU A 176 23.67 -6.32 18.28
N TYR A 177 22.51 -6.61 18.87
CA TYR A 177 22.08 -6.06 20.15
C TYR A 177 22.56 -6.96 21.29
#